data_52fa25caec68a6b5e2da7746737b4801
#
_entry.id   52fa25caec68a6b5e2da7746737b4801
#
_cell.length_a   1.000
_cell.length_b   1.000
_cell.length_c   1.000
_cell.angle_alpha   90.00
_cell.angle_beta   90.00
_cell.angle_gamma   90.00
#
_symmetry.space_group_name_H-M   'P 1'
#
loop_
_entity.id
_entity.type
_entity.pdbx_description
1 polymer ?
#
loop_
_entity_poly.entity_id
_entity_poly.type
_entity_poly.pdbx_seq_one_letter_code
_entity_poly.pdbx_strand_id
1 'polypeptide(L)'
;MNDAKYIGLDVHQATISVAVRDCTGKLVMEAILETKAETILQCFRGLRGSLHVNFEEGTWAAWLYDLLQPHVTRVVVSDPRKNALLKDGNKNDRIDARKLAELLYLNKFNSVYHGEHGLRTLKELARSYLTLTRDLTRVMARIKAIYRGWGIPCAGQRVYAPGHRAEWLGKLSEAGVRRRAEFYYQQFDALVFLRQQARRELLAESRKHSAVKLLRQIPSIGPIRAALLVALLQTPYRFRTKRQLWAYIGLALQTHTSGEYRFERGQLKRSKKALAIRGLNRNHNHDLKNIFKGAATWAAANSGPFKNFYEACVARGTKPHLARLTLARKIAAITLLVWKKGACFDAERLKQQAA
;
A
#
# COMPACT_ATOMS: atom_id res chain seq x y z
N MET A 1 19.93 3.73 36.39
CA MET A 1 18.53 3.20 36.41
C MET A 1 17.92 3.42 35.06
N ASN A 2 17.18 2.43 34.54
CA ASN A 2 16.50 2.57 33.25
C ASN A 2 15.25 3.44 33.46
N ASP A 3 15.29 4.71 33.00
CA ASP A 3 14.16 5.66 33.13
C ASP A 3 13.35 5.73 31.83
N ALA A 4 13.11 4.57 31.21
CA ALA A 4 12.31 4.48 30.01
C ALA A 4 10.81 4.63 30.32
N LYS A 5 10.12 5.41 29.50
CA LYS A 5 8.65 5.59 29.56
C LYS A 5 8.02 5.14 28.25
N TYR A 6 6.92 4.40 28.37
CA TYR A 6 6.15 3.85 27.27
C TYR A 6 4.81 4.56 27.20
N ILE A 7 4.62 5.35 26.14
CA ILE A 7 3.51 6.30 26.00
C ILE A 7 2.59 5.82 24.87
N GLY A 8 1.33 5.61 25.20
CA GLY A 8 0.28 5.33 24.21
C GLY A 8 -0.57 6.57 23.98
N LEU A 9 -0.83 6.89 22.72
CA LEU A 9 -1.69 8.01 22.33
C LEU A 9 -2.85 7.49 21.51
N ASP A 10 -4.08 7.75 21.96
CA ASP A 10 -5.27 7.59 21.13
C ASP A 10 -5.69 8.95 20.60
N VAL A 11 -5.63 9.11 19.28
CA VAL A 11 -5.62 10.41 18.61
C VAL A 11 -6.93 10.67 17.90
N HIS A 12 -7.67 11.67 18.35
CA HIS A 12 -8.90 12.16 17.76
C HIS A 12 -8.76 13.60 17.24
N GLN A 13 -9.80 14.09 16.57
CA GLN A 13 -9.79 15.44 15.94
C GLN A 13 -9.58 16.54 16.97
N ALA A 14 -10.26 16.49 18.11
CA ALA A 14 -10.24 17.52 19.12
C ALA A 14 -9.28 17.22 20.28
N THR A 15 -9.13 15.94 20.63
CA THR A 15 -8.42 15.50 21.81
C THR A 15 -7.52 14.29 21.56
N ILE A 16 -6.49 14.15 22.38
CA ILE A 16 -5.60 12.99 22.43
C ILE A 16 -5.63 12.45 23.85
N SER A 17 -6.02 11.18 24.00
CA SER A 17 -5.86 10.47 25.27
C SER A 17 -4.44 9.93 25.38
N VAL A 18 -3.78 10.23 26.48
CA VAL A 18 -2.39 9.84 26.78
C VAL A 18 -2.37 8.87 27.94
N ALA A 19 -1.61 7.79 27.81
CA ALA A 19 -1.30 6.88 28.90
C ALA A 19 0.22 6.64 28.95
N VAL A 20 0.82 6.78 30.11
CA VAL A 20 2.28 6.63 30.32
C VAL A 20 2.53 5.46 31.29
N ARG A 21 3.34 4.50 30.84
CA ARG A 21 3.87 3.42 31.70
C ARG A 21 5.37 3.64 31.92
N ASP A 22 5.83 3.25 33.12
CA ASP A 22 7.25 3.24 33.49
C ASP A 22 7.98 1.99 32.97
N CYS A 23 9.26 1.88 33.30
CA CYS A 23 10.10 0.74 32.92
C CYS A 23 9.68 -0.59 33.57
N THR A 24 8.81 -0.58 34.57
CA THR A 24 8.24 -1.79 35.20
C THR A 24 6.91 -2.20 34.56
N GLY A 25 6.37 -1.37 33.68
CA GLY A 25 5.06 -1.55 33.04
C GLY A 25 3.89 -0.99 33.85
N LYS A 26 4.16 -0.34 35.00
CA LYS A 26 3.14 0.30 35.82
C LYS A 26 2.64 1.57 35.11
N LEU A 27 1.32 1.79 35.12
CA LEU A 27 0.71 3.02 34.65
C LEU A 27 1.01 4.15 35.66
N VAL A 28 1.70 5.19 35.23
CA VAL A 28 2.17 6.27 36.11
C VAL A 28 1.50 7.62 35.80
N MET A 29 0.93 7.78 34.58
CA MET A 29 0.24 9.01 34.23
C MET A 29 -0.84 8.74 33.18
N GLU A 30 -1.94 9.50 33.30
CA GLU A 30 -2.94 9.64 32.23
C GLU A 30 -3.31 11.10 32.10
N ALA A 31 -3.55 11.52 30.85
CA ALA A 31 -3.98 12.87 30.53
C ALA A 31 -4.87 12.88 29.29
N ILE A 32 -5.66 13.93 29.14
CA ILE A 32 -6.35 14.27 27.92
C ILE A 32 -5.80 15.61 27.45
N LEU A 33 -5.27 15.65 26.24
CA LEU A 33 -4.67 16.84 25.64
C LEU A 33 -5.54 17.33 24.50
N GLU A 34 -5.52 18.62 24.25
CA GLU A 34 -6.04 19.19 23.01
C GLU A 34 -5.12 18.79 21.82
N THR A 35 -5.70 18.48 20.65
CA THR A 35 -4.93 18.11 19.45
C THR A 35 -4.28 19.34 18.82
N LYS A 36 -3.39 19.99 19.60
CA LYS A 36 -2.57 21.14 19.21
C LYS A 36 -1.10 20.85 19.46
N ALA A 37 -0.23 21.29 18.54
CA ALA A 37 1.21 21.06 18.62
C ALA A 37 1.81 21.56 19.94
N GLU A 38 1.46 22.78 20.36
CA GLU A 38 1.97 23.40 21.59
C GLU A 38 1.61 22.59 22.84
N THR A 39 0.35 22.19 22.98
CA THR A 39 -0.16 21.42 24.13
C THR A 39 0.51 20.04 24.20
N ILE A 40 0.68 19.40 23.05
CA ILE A 40 1.36 18.10 22.95
C ILE A 40 2.82 18.25 23.36
N LEU A 41 3.55 19.20 22.77
CA LEU A 41 4.97 19.42 23.08
C LEU A 41 5.20 19.84 24.53
N GLN A 42 4.29 20.64 25.10
CA GLN A 42 4.35 21.01 26.53
C GLN A 42 4.24 19.77 27.42
N CYS A 43 3.30 18.87 27.15
CA CYS A 43 3.17 17.61 27.87
C CYS A 43 4.45 16.77 27.79
N PHE A 44 5.03 16.61 26.61
CA PHE A 44 6.24 15.81 26.40
C PHE A 44 7.48 16.43 27.04
N ARG A 45 7.61 17.74 27.08
CA ARG A 45 8.70 18.46 27.81
C ARG A 45 8.64 18.24 29.31
N GLY A 46 7.46 18.00 29.87
CA GLY A 46 7.27 17.66 31.30
C GLY A 46 7.67 16.24 31.65
N LEU A 47 7.84 15.36 30.69
CA LEU A 47 8.23 13.96 30.91
C LEU A 47 9.76 13.81 30.87
N ARG A 48 10.31 13.10 31.89
CA ARG A 48 11.75 12.81 31.97
C ARG A 48 12.07 11.40 31.54
N GLY A 49 13.29 11.15 31.06
CA GLY A 49 13.81 9.84 30.67
C GLY A 49 13.72 9.55 29.19
N SER A 50 13.90 8.28 28.84
CA SER A 50 13.82 7.82 27.45
C SER A 50 12.36 7.60 27.03
N LEU A 51 11.83 8.50 26.20
CA LEU A 51 10.43 8.49 25.81
C LEU A 51 10.20 7.63 24.58
N HIS A 52 9.41 6.59 24.69
CA HIS A 52 8.95 5.73 23.60
C HIS A 52 7.45 5.97 23.40
N VAL A 53 7.04 6.31 22.18
CA VAL A 53 5.67 6.70 21.87
C VAL A 53 5.04 5.76 20.87
N ASN A 54 3.78 5.39 21.08
CA ASN A 54 2.99 4.56 20.15
C ASN A 54 1.60 5.17 19.94
N PHE A 55 1.20 5.26 18.67
CA PHE A 55 -0.16 5.60 18.26
C PHE A 55 -0.53 4.88 16.97
N GLU A 56 -1.82 4.87 16.62
CA GLU A 56 -2.28 4.16 15.43
C GLU A 56 -2.20 5.00 14.17
N GLU A 57 -1.99 4.33 13.02
CA GLU A 57 -2.05 4.95 11.70
C GLU A 57 -3.45 5.50 11.43
N GLY A 58 -3.52 6.79 11.14
CA GLY A 58 -4.74 7.54 10.87
C GLY A 58 -4.45 8.84 10.15
N THR A 59 -5.45 9.70 10.05
CA THR A 59 -5.33 10.99 9.33
C THR A 59 -4.24 11.88 9.93
N TRP A 60 -4.09 11.87 11.25
CA TRP A 60 -3.14 12.69 12.00
C TRP A 60 -1.74 12.07 12.13
N ALA A 61 -1.58 10.79 11.77
CA ALA A 61 -0.37 10.03 12.08
C ALA A 61 0.90 10.63 11.48
N ALA A 62 0.88 11.11 10.25
CA ALA A 62 2.06 11.69 9.61
C ALA A 62 2.49 13.01 10.28
N TRP A 63 1.53 13.88 10.60
CA TRP A 63 1.79 15.13 11.28
C TRP A 63 2.33 14.88 12.70
N LEU A 64 1.70 13.99 13.46
CA LEU A 64 2.09 13.70 14.84
C LEU A 64 3.45 12.99 14.89
N TYR A 65 3.75 12.12 13.93
CA TYR A 65 5.07 11.51 13.80
C TYR A 65 6.16 12.57 13.62
N ASP A 66 5.97 13.49 12.67
CA ASP A 66 6.91 14.57 12.39
C ASP A 66 7.07 15.50 13.59
N LEU A 67 5.97 15.79 14.30
CA LEU A 67 5.98 16.64 15.49
C LEU A 67 6.78 16.03 16.65
N LEU A 68 6.60 14.73 16.90
CA LEU A 68 7.18 14.07 18.08
C LEU A 68 8.60 13.53 17.84
N GLN A 69 8.92 13.13 16.61
CA GLN A 69 10.19 12.48 16.28
C GLN A 69 11.45 13.24 16.78
N PRO A 70 11.53 14.60 16.76
CA PRO A 70 12.67 15.33 17.28
C PRO A 70 12.74 15.40 18.82
N HIS A 71 11.64 15.06 19.51
CA HIS A 71 11.46 15.29 20.96
C HIS A 71 11.43 14.02 21.80
N VAL A 72 11.47 12.84 21.15
CA VAL A 72 11.37 11.55 21.85
C VAL A 72 12.41 10.56 21.33
N THR A 73 12.74 9.58 22.13
CA THR A 73 13.73 8.54 21.78
C THR A 73 13.26 7.66 20.63
N ARG A 74 11.94 7.36 20.59
CA ARG A 74 11.36 6.49 19.57
C ARG A 74 9.89 6.80 19.36
N VAL A 75 9.49 6.96 18.09
CA VAL A 75 8.08 6.98 17.68
C VAL A 75 7.73 5.70 16.94
N VAL A 76 6.65 5.06 17.32
CA VAL A 76 6.07 3.90 16.66
C VAL A 76 4.67 4.27 16.20
N VAL A 77 4.38 4.02 14.92
CA VAL A 77 3.02 4.11 14.40
C VAL A 77 2.53 2.70 14.15
N SER A 78 1.44 2.31 14.77
CA SER A 78 0.91 0.95 14.75
C SER A 78 -0.18 0.77 13.68
N ASP A 79 -0.25 -0.44 13.08
CA ASP A 79 -1.33 -0.81 12.14
C ASP A 79 -2.62 -1.12 12.91
N PRO A 80 -3.68 -0.27 12.82
CA PRO A 80 -4.91 -0.45 13.60
C PRO A 80 -5.63 -1.76 13.27
N ARG A 81 -5.51 -2.26 12.04
CA ARG A 81 -6.16 -3.51 11.63
C ARG A 81 -5.54 -4.74 12.28
N LYS A 82 -4.22 -4.72 12.49
CA LYS A 82 -3.52 -5.82 13.15
C LYS A 82 -3.62 -5.72 14.66
N ASN A 83 -3.62 -4.50 15.19
CA ASN A 83 -3.79 -4.26 16.62
C ASN A 83 -5.22 -4.55 17.11
N ALA A 84 -6.24 -4.45 16.24
CA ALA A 84 -7.62 -4.76 16.60
C ALA A 84 -7.79 -6.18 17.18
N LEU A 85 -6.97 -7.14 16.75
CA LEU A 85 -6.95 -8.51 17.29
C LEU A 85 -6.31 -8.60 18.70
N LEU A 86 -5.58 -7.56 19.10
CA LEU A 86 -4.90 -7.47 20.40
C LEU A 86 -5.65 -6.57 21.39
N LYS A 87 -6.68 -5.87 20.91
CA LYS A 87 -7.51 -4.94 21.68
C LYS A 87 -8.87 -5.58 21.99
N ASP A 88 -8.88 -6.61 22.79
CA ASP A 88 -10.12 -7.24 23.23
C ASP A 88 -10.75 -6.49 24.43
N GLY A 89 -12.09 -6.50 24.56
CA GLY A 89 -12.84 -5.89 25.67
C GLY A 89 -13.42 -4.50 25.38
N ASN A 90 -13.76 -3.76 26.45
CA ASN A 90 -14.42 -2.45 26.39
C ASN A 90 -13.59 -1.41 25.63
N LYS A 91 -14.26 -0.58 24.82
CA LYS A 91 -13.68 0.52 24.06
C LYS A 91 -13.95 1.85 24.74
N ASN A 92 -12.89 2.57 25.05
CA ASN A 92 -12.89 3.96 25.51
C ASN A 92 -11.52 4.53 25.18
N ASP A 93 -11.44 5.79 24.78
CA ASP A 93 -10.20 6.46 24.37
C ASP A 93 -9.06 6.30 25.38
N ARG A 94 -9.36 6.38 26.71
CA ARG A 94 -8.37 6.11 27.76
C ARG A 94 -7.89 4.66 27.76
N ILE A 95 -8.80 3.70 27.59
CA ILE A 95 -8.47 2.27 27.55
C ILE A 95 -7.62 1.99 26.30
N ASP A 96 -7.94 2.60 25.17
CA ASP A 96 -7.19 2.42 23.93
C ASP A 96 -5.78 3.02 24.05
N ALA A 97 -5.62 4.19 24.68
CA ALA A 97 -4.31 4.75 25.00
C ALA A 97 -3.49 3.83 25.94
N ARG A 98 -4.12 3.26 26.99
CA ARG A 98 -3.46 2.29 27.90
C ARG A 98 -2.99 1.05 27.16
N LYS A 99 -3.83 0.49 26.28
CA LYS A 99 -3.48 -0.68 25.45
C LYS A 99 -2.34 -0.38 24.50
N LEU A 100 -2.30 0.81 23.89
CA LEU A 100 -1.19 1.22 23.01
C LEU A 100 0.12 1.35 23.78
N ALA A 101 0.09 1.91 25.01
CA ALA A 101 1.26 1.96 25.89
C ALA A 101 1.73 0.55 26.30
N GLU A 102 0.79 -0.35 26.60
CA GLU A 102 1.08 -1.73 26.96
C GLU A 102 1.68 -2.53 25.80
N LEU A 103 1.10 -2.43 24.60
CA LEU A 103 1.65 -3.07 23.40
C LEU A 103 3.07 -2.60 23.11
N LEU A 104 3.36 -1.32 23.38
CA LEU A 104 4.70 -0.77 23.22
C LEU A 104 5.66 -1.33 24.27
N TYR A 105 5.26 -1.36 25.54
CA TYR A 105 6.05 -1.93 26.63
C TYR A 105 6.37 -3.41 26.39
N LEU A 106 5.38 -4.21 25.98
CA LEU A 106 5.51 -5.62 25.67
C LEU A 106 6.22 -5.90 24.32
N ASN A 107 6.56 -4.85 23.55
CA ASN A 107 7.07 -4.94 22.19
C ASN A 107 6.20 -5.81 21.26
N LYS A 108 4.89 -5.81 21.50
CA LYS A 108 3.88 -6.59 20.74
C LYS A 108 3.05 -5.70 19.81
N PHE A 109 3.68 -4.96 18.94
CA PHE A 109 3.00 -4.07 17.97
C PHE A 109 3.39 -4.41 16.53
N ASN A 110 2.52 -4.04 15.59
CA ASN A 110 2.80 -4.12 14.17
C ASN A 110 3.02 -2.69 13.65
N SER A 111 4.28 -2.29 13.46
CA SER A 111 4.60 -0.94 13.01
C SER A 111 4.25 -0.70 11.55
N VAL A 112 3.73 0.50 11.27
CA VAL A 112 3.67 1.09 9.94
C VAL A 112 4.95 1.90 9.71
N TYR A 113 5.50 1.81 8.52
CA TYR A 113 6.71 2.53 8.18
C TYR A 113 6.41 4.01 7.89
N HIS A 114 6.98 4.88 8.69
CA HIS A 114 7.11 6.30 8.42
C HIS A 114 8.56 6.58 8.03
N GLY A 115 8.80 6.97 6.78
CA GLY A 115 10.14 7.22 6.25
C GLY A 115 10.56 8.68 6.39
N GLU A 116 11.83 8.92 6.09
CA GLU A 116 12.44 10.24 6.08
C GLU A 116 11.71 11.23 5.15
N HIS A 117 11.81 12.52 5.45
CA HIS A 117 11.07 13.61 4.80
C HIS A 117 11.33 13.74 3.28
N GLY A 118 12.48 13.27 2.77
CA GLY A 118 12.92 13.47 1.38
C GLY A 118 12.00 12.86 0.29
N LEU A 119 11.08 11.97 0.65
CA LEU A 119 10.13 11.35 -0.29
C LEU A 119 8.69 11.84 -0.12
N ARG A 120 8.44 12.79 0.78
CA ARG A 120 7.08 13.24 1.11
C ARG A 120 6.36 13.85 -0.10
N THR A 121 7.00 14.78 -0.79
CA THR A 121 6.44 15.40 -2.00
C THR A 121 6.11 14.37 -3.07
N LEU A 122 7.04 13.46 -3.35
CA LEU A 122 6.80 12.37 -4.31
C LEU A 122 5.62 11.49 -3.90
N LYS A 123 5.48 11.19 -2.61
CA LYS A 123 4.38 10.38 -2.06
C LYS A 123 3.04 11.08 -2.22
N GLU A 124 2.94 12.39 -1.95
CA GLU A 124 1.70 13.15 -2.10
C GLU A 124 1.30 13.30 -3.57
N LEU A 125 2.24 13.57 -4.47
CA LEU A 125 1.98 13.59 -5.92
C LEU A 125 1.55 12.22 -6.45
N ALA A 126 2.15 11.13 -5.95
CA ALA A 126 1.72 9.77 -6.28
C ALA A 126 0.29 9.48 -5.81
N ARG A 127 -0.08 9.90 -4.60
CA ARG A 127 -1.44 9.78 -4.05
C ARG A 127 -2.44 10.56 -4.91
N SER A 128 -2.13 11.80 -5.25
CA SER A 128 -2.97 12.65 -6.11
C SER A 128 -3.19 12.00 -7.48
N TYR A 129 -2.14 11.53 -8.14
CA TYR A 129 -2.24 10.84 -9.43
C TYR A 129 -3.09 9.56 -9.35
N LEU A 130 -2.91 8.74 -8.31
CA LEU A 130 -3.66 7.51 -8.11
C LEU A 130 -5.13 7.77 -7.80
N THR A 131 -5.43 8.80 -7.01
CA THR A 131 -6.81 9.20 -6.68
C THR A 131 -7.54 9.69 -7.93
N LEU A 132 -6.95 10.64 -8.67
CA LEU A 132 -7.53 11.13 -9.92
C LEU A 132 -7.72 10.00 -10.96
N THR A 133 -6.80 9.03 -11.02
CA THR A 133 -6.95 7.86 -11.91
C THR A 133 -8.13 6.98 -11.50
N ARG A 134 -8.36 6.78 -10.19
CA ARG A 134 -9.50 6.02 -9.67
C ARG A 134 -10.82 6.74 -9.93
N ASP A 135 -10.85 8.05 -9.70
CA ASP A 135 -12.06 8.86 -9.90
C ASP A 135 -12.44 8.91 -11.38
N LEU A 136 -11.47 9.09 -12.27
CA LEU A 136 -11.68 8.99 -13.71
C LEU A 136 -12.29 7.63 -14.10
N THR A 137 -11.76 6.53 -13.57
CA THR A 137 -12.30 5.18 -13.83
C THR A 137 -13.75 5.04 -13.33
N ARG A 138 -14.09 5.62 -12.17
CA ARG A 138 -15.46 5.64 -11.64
C ARG A 138 -16.40 6.42 -12.56
N VAL A 139 -15.99 7.59 -13.03
CA VAL A 139 -16.81 8.39 -13.95
C VAL A 139 -16.99 7.68 -15.28
N MET A 140 -15.94 7.05 -15.82
CA MET A 140 -16.04 6.21 -17.02
C MET A 140 -17.06 5.09 -16.85
N ALA A 141 -17.07 4.42 -15.70
CA ALA A 141 -18.05 3.38 -15.40
C ALA A 141 -19.48 3.95 -15.31
N ARG A 142 -19.66 5.12 -14.69
CA ARG A 142 -20.97 5.81 -14.57
C ARG A 142 -21.51 6.21 -15.93
N ILE A 143 -20.69 6.75 -16.84
CA ILE A 143 -21.10 7.07 -18.21
C ILE A 143 -21.63 5.81 -18.91
N LYS A 144 -20.89 4.72 -18.89
CA LYS A 144 -21.36 3.45 -19.50
C LYS A 144 -22.60 2.88 -18.83
N ALA A 145 -22.75 3.06 -17.52
CA ALA A 145 -23.92 2.60 -16.80
C ALA A 145 -25.21 3.32 -17.23
N ILE A 146 -25.14 4.62 -17.56
CA ILE A 146 -26.29 5.36 -18.11
C ILE A 146 -26.77 4.66 -19.39
N TYR A 147 -25.91 4.49 -20.38
CA TYR A 147 -26.29 3.89 -21.67
C TYR A 147 -26.84 2.47 -21.51
N ARG A 148 -26.17 1.65 -20.70
CA ARG A 148 -26.63 0.28 -20.45
C ARG A 148 -27.97 0.23 -19.72
N GLY A 149 -28.20 1.15 -18.78
CA GLY A 149 -29.49 1.28 -18.09
C GLY A 149 -30.67 1.63 -19.00
N TRP A 150 -30.38 2.18 -20.20
CA TRP A 150 -31.36 2.47 -21.26
C TRP A 150 -31.31 1.48 -22.41
N GLY A 151 -30.74 0.30 -22.21
CA GLY A 151 -30.67 -0.75 -23.22
C GLY A 151 -29.72 -0.44 -24.40
N ILE A 152 -28.88 0.61 -24.28
CA ILE A 152 -27.94 1.02 -25.34
C ILE A 152 -26.61 0.29 -25.15
N PRO A 153 -26.21 -0.62 -26.06
CA PRO A 153 -24.93 -1.31 -25.99
C PRO A 153 -23.75 -0.33 -26.00
N CYS A 154 -22.90 -0.42 -24.99
CA CYS A 154 -21.79 0.50 -24.81
C CYS A 154 -20.50 -0.28 -24.50
N ALA A 155 -19.68 -0.50 -25.54
CA ALA A 155 -18.39 -1.17 -25.45
C ALA A 155 -17.25 -0.23 -25.92
N GLY A 156 -16.01 -0.59 -25.64
CA GLY A 156 -14.83 0.13 -26.11
C GLY A 156 -14.64 1.52 -25.52
N GLN A 157 -13.93 2.39 -26.25
CA GLN A 157 -13.52 3.73 -25.78
C GLN A 157 -14.24 4.88 -26.52
N ARG A 158 -14.96 4.60 -27.61
CA ARG A 158 -15.61 5.63 -28.46
C ARG A 158 -16.60 6.50 -27.68
N VAL A 159 -17.28 5.92 -26.68
CA VAL A 159 -18.21 6.67 -25.81
C VAL A 159 -17.56 7.83 -25.07
N TYR A 160 -16.25 7.79 -24.84
CA TYR A 160 -15.52 8.86 -24.14
C TYR A 160 -14.92 9.90 -25.07
N ALA A 161 -14.82 9.60 -26.35
CA ALA A 161 -14.17 10.47 -27.33
C ALA A 161 -15.01 11.72 -27.60
N PRO A 162 -14.44 12.94 -27.50
CA PRO A 162 -15.18 14.19 -27.71
C PRO A 162 -15.95 14.24 -29.03
N GLY A 163 -15.33 13.79 -30.13
CA GLY A 163 -15.96 13.81 -31.45
C GLY A 163 -17.17 12.88 -31.65
N HIS A 164 -17.39 11.94 -30.71
CA HIS A 164 -18.53 11.03 -30.74
C HIS A 164 -19.62 11.36 -29.73
N ARG A 165 -19.44 12.41 -28.90
CA ARG A 165 -20.38 12.73 -27.81
C ARG A 165 -21.77 13.10 -28.27
N ALA A 166 -21.89 13.91 -29.33
CA ALA A 166 -23.17 14.29 -29.88
C ALA A 166 -23.97 13.03 -30.33
N GLU A 167 -23.30 12.09 -31.02
CA GLU A 167 -23.88 10.80 -31.41
C GLU A 167 -24.38 10.02 -30.20
N TRP A 168 -23.55 9.90 -29.16
CA TRP A 168 -23.92 9.16 -27.95
C TRP A 168 -25.05 9.83 -27.16
N LEU A 169 -25.01 11.15 -26.99
CA LEU A 169 -26.09 11.90 -26.32
C LEU A 169 -27.39 11.83 -27.09
N GLY A 170 -27.36 11.82 -28.41
CA GLY A 170 -28.54 11.66 -29.27
C GLY A 170 -29.27 10.31 -29.10
N LYS A 171 -28.60 9.26 -28.61
CA LYS A 171 -29.21 7.96 -28.31
C LYS A 171 -30.07 7.98 -27.04
N LEU A 172 -29.99 9.01 -26.22
CA LEU A 172 -30.77 9.18 -25.00
C LEU A 172 -31.99 10.05 -25.30
N SER A 173 -33.19 9.47 -25.33
CA SER A 173 -34.46 10.16 -25.62
C SER A 173 -34.85 11.11 -24.49
N GLU A 174 -34.70 10.67 -23.24
CA GLU A 174 -35.08 11.40 -22.03
C GLU A 174 -34.15 12.59 -21.76
N ALA A 175 -34.72 13.81 -21.65
CA ALA A 175 -33.96 15.05 -21.44
C ALA A 175 -33.17 15.05 -20.14
N GLY A 176 -33.73 14.55 -19.04
CA GLY A 176 -33.05 14.46 -17.74
C GLY A 176 -31.90 13.49 -17.73
N VAL A 177 -32.02 12.35 -18.43
CA VAL A 177 -30.95 11.36 -18.56
C VAL A 177 -29.82 11.89 -19.42
N ARG A 178 -30.15 12.58 -20.52
CA ARG A 178 -29.18 13.27 -21.39
C ARG A 178 -28.40 14.31 -20.59
N ARG A 179 -29.09 15.15 -19.80
CA ARG A 179 -28.45 16.16 -18.95
C ARG A 179 -27.51 15.54 -17.91
N ARG A 180 -27.91 14.43 -17.30
CA ARG A 180 -27.05 13.65 -16.40
C ARG A 180 -25.79 13.12 -17.09
N ALA A 181 -25.92 12.64 -18.32
CA ALA A 181 -24.75 12.18 -19.10
C ALA A 181 -23.81 13.36 -19.41
N GLU A 182 -24.33 14.54 -19.77
CA GLU A 182 -23.54 15.76 -19.99
C GLU A 182 -22.72 16.13 -18.75
N PHE A 183 -23.31 16.12 -17.55
CA PHE A 183 -22.57 16.37 -16.31
C PHE A 183 -21.42 15.37 -16.10
N TYR A 184 -21.62 14.09 -16.39
CA TYR A 184 -20.55 13.12 -16.29
C TYR A 184 -19.47 13.29 -17.37
N TYR A 185 -19.80 13.76 -18.55
CA TYR A 185 -18.80 14.12 -19.55
C TYR A 185 -17.97 15.34 -19.13
N GLN A 186 -18.59 16.35 -18.55
CA GLN A 186 -17.88 17.51 -17.98
C GLN A 186 -16.91 17.06 -16.87
N GLN A 187 -17.39 16.23 -15.95
CA GLN A 187 -16.56 15.66 -14.88
C GLN A 187 -15.42 14.80 -15.44
N PHE A 188 -15.68 14.02 -16.48
CA PHE A 188 -14.67 13.20 -17.16
C PHE A 188 -13.56 14.07 -17.73
N ASP A 189 -13.89 15.15 -18.44
CA ASP A 189 -12.91 16.05 -19.04
C ASP A 189 -12.04 16.76 -18.01
N ALA A 190 -12.67 17.27 -16.97
CA ALA A 190 -11.94 17.87 -15.84
C ALA A 190 -10.96 16.87 -15.20
N LEU A 191 -11.38 15.62 -14.99
CA LEU A 191 -10.53 14.59 -14.42
C LEU A 191 -9.40 14.13 -15.37
N VAL A 192 -9.65 14.09 -16.67
CA VAL A 192 -8.60 13.82 -17.68
C VAL A 192 -7.51 14.88 -17.61
N PHE A 193 -7.91 16.16 -17.58
CA PHE A 193 -6.99 17.29 -17.49
C PHE A 193 -6.17 17.25 -16.19
N LEU A 194 -6.84 17.15 -15.03
CA LEU A 194 -6.18 17.10 -13.72
C LEU A 194 -5.23 15.91 -13.60
N ARG A 195 -5.62 14.71 -14.11
CA ARG A 195 -4.75 13.55 -14.10
C ARG A 195 -3.50 13.75 -14.96
N GLN A 196 -3.62 14.45 -16.09
CA GLN A 196 -2.46 14.77 -16.93
C GLN A 196 -1.51 15.75 -16.23
N GLN A 197 -2.03 16.74 -15.51
CA GLN A 197 -1.22 17.64 -14.68
C GLN A 197 -0.51 16.86 -13.59
N ALA A 198 -1.24 16.10 -12.77
CA ALA A 198 -0.65 15.28 -11.70
C ALA A 198 0.40 14.30 -12.22
N ARG A 199 0.20 13.73 -13.43
CA ARG A 199 1.21 12.89 -14.09
C ARG A 199 2.48 13.67 -14.41
N ARG A 200 2.37 14.88 -14.94
CA ARG A 200 3.54 15.71 -15.27
C ARG A 200 4.33 16.07 -14.03
N GLU A 201 3.67 16.50 -12.97
CA GLU A 201 4.28 16.87 -11.70
C GLU A 201 4.93 15.67 -11.02
N LEU A 202 4.23 14.53 -10.95
CA LEU A 202 4.80 13.27 -10.45
C LEU A 202 6.09 12.87 -11.18
N LEU A 203 6.09 12.97 -12.51
CA LEU A 203 7.27 12.63 -13.29
C LEU A 203 8.40 13.65 -13.14
N ALA A 204 8.09 14.93 -13.00
CA ALA A 204 9.08 15.98 -12.73
C ALA A 204 9.76 15.75 -11.40
N GLU A 205 8.99 15.54 -10.33
CA GLU A 205 9.53 15.25 -8.99
C GLU A 205 10.34 13.95 -8.97
N SER A 206 9.85 12.92 -9.64
CA SER A 206 10.50 11.60 -9.66
C SER A 206 11.92 11.61 -10.22
N ARG A 207 12.26 12.58 -11.09
CA ARG A 207 13.61 12.73 -11.67
C ARG A 207 14.68 13.07 -10.65
N LYS A 208 14.29 13.65 -9.51
CA LYS A 208 15.20 14.01 -8.41
C LYS A 208 15.68 12.76 -7.65
N HIS A 209 15.03 11.61 -7.82
CA HIS A 209 15.31 10.40 -7.06
C HIS A 209 16.10 9.38 -7.89
N SER A 210 17.32 9.06 -7.48
CA SER A 210 18.19 8.09 -8.17
C SER A 210 17.58 6.69 -8.29
N ALA A 211 16.81 6.27 -7.28
CA ALA A 211 16.09 4.99 -7.29
C ALA A 211 15.12 4.87 -8.48
N VAL A 212 14.50 5.97 -8.93
CA VAL A 212 13.62 5.96 -10.10
C VAL A 212 14.41 5.65 -11.37
N LYS A 213 15.58 6.24 -11.54
CA LYS A 213 16.48 5.96 -12.71
C LYS A 213 16.88 4.49 -12.72
N LEU A 214 17.23 3.95 -11.56
CA LEU A 214 17.62 2.55 -11.39
C LEU A 214 16.48 1.60 -11.74
N LEU A 215 15.28 1.80 -11.20
CA LEU A 215 14.14 0.92 -11.42
C LEU A 215 13.60 0.95 -12.85
N ARG A 216 13.78 2.05 -13.58
CA ARG A 216 13.40 2.17 -14.99
C ARG A 216 14.20 1.25 -15.92
N GLN A 217 15.33 0.72 -15.50
CA GLN A 217 16.12 -0.25 -16.28
C GLN A 217 15.44 -1.62 -16.33
N ILE A 218 14.51 -1.91 -15.42
CA ILE A 218 13.78 -3.16 -15.41
C ILE A 218 12.72 -3.13 -16.51
N PRO A 219 12.74 -4.08 -17.48
CA PRO A 219 11.71 -4.17 -18.49
C PRO A 219 10.31 -4.20 -17.87
N SER A 220 9.34 -3.56 -18.50
CA SER A 220 7.97 -3.35 -17.98
C SER A 220 7.81 -2.35 -16.81
N ILE A 221 8.88 -1.80 -16.26
CA ILE A 221 8.81 -0.72 -15.26
C ILE A 221 9.13 0.62 -15.94
N GLY A 222 8.11 1.20 -16.58
CA GLY A 222 8.22 2.53 -17.19
C GLY A 222 8.21 3.66 -16.14
N PRO A 223 8.35 4.93 -16.59
CA PRO A 223 8.53 6.08 -15.71
C PRO A 223 7.50 6.21 -14.59
N ILE A 224 6.21 6.05 -14.92
CA ILE A 224 5.12 6.16 -13.92
C ILE A 224 5.21 5.03 -12.89
N ARG A 225 5.41 3.78 -13.33
CA ARG A 225 5.53 2.66 -12.40
C ARG A 225 6.74 2.83 -11.47
N ALA A 226 7.88 3.26 -12.00
CA ALA A 226 9.07 3.52 -11.19
C ALA A 226 8.82 4.63 -10.15
N ALA A 227 8.22 5.75 -10.55
CA ALA A 227 7.86 6.84 -9.65
C ALA A 227 6.92 6.36 -8.52
N LEU A 228 5.86 5.64 -8.88
CA LEU A 228 4.90 5.08 -7.92
C LEU A 228 5.55 4.05 -6.99
N LEU A 229 6.43 3.18 -7.50
CA LEU A 229 7.15 2.21 -6.67
C LEU A 229 8.02 2.90 -5.63
N VAL A 230 8.80 3.92 -6.03
CA VAL A 230 9.64 4.68 -5.09
C VAL A 230 8.77 5.41 -4.08
N ALA A 231 7.70 6.07 -4.50
CA ALA A 231 6.79 6.80 -3.62
C ALA A 231 6.11 5.89 -2.56
N LEU A 232 5.64 4.72 -2.97
CA LEU A 232 4.84 3.82 -2.12
C LEU A 232 5.68 2.87 -1.28
N LEU A 233 6.82 2.42 -1.78
CA LEU A 233 7.75 1.56 -1.04
C LEU A 233 8.71 2.39 -0.18
N GLN A 234 9.08 3.58 -0.62
CA GLN A 234 10.01 4.54 -0.02
C GLN A 234 11.46 4.02 0.05
N THR A 235 11.67 2.83 0.58
CA THR A 235 12.98 2.17 0.66
C THR A 235 12.87 0.66 0.50
N PRO A 236 13.83 -0.01 -0.14
CA PRO A 236 13.81 -1.46 -0.27
C PRO A 236 14.17 -2.18 1.03
N TYR A 237 14.80 -1.48 1.99
CA TYR A 237 15.29 -2.06 3.26
C TYR A 237 14.16 -2.39 4.25
N ARG A 238 12.94 -1.91 4.02
CA ARG A 238 11.73 -2.33 4.74
C ARG A 238 11.47 -3.84 4.65
N PHE A 239 11.94 -4.48 3.60
CA PHE A 239 11.67 -5.89 3.32
C PHE A 239 12.98 -6.70 3.39
N ARG A 240 13.15 -7.47 4.44
CA ARG A 240 14.31 -8.35 4.59
C ARG A 240 14.38 -9.40 3.47
N THR A 241 13.22 -9.93 3.06
CA THR A 241 13.09 -10.97 2.03
C THR A 241 12.06 -10.61 0.96
N LYS A 242 12.15 -11.25 -0.22
CA LYS A 242 11.13 -11.16 -1.28
C LYS A 242 9.74 -11.64 -0.80
N ARG A 243 9.67 -12.60 0.14
CA ARG A 243 8.40 -13.09 0.69
C ARG A 243 7.67 -12.01 1.50
N GLN A 244 8.39 -11.21 2.27
CA GLN A 244 7.80 -10.06 2.99
C GLN A 244 7.25 -9.01 2.02
N LEU A 245 7.98 -8.69 0.94
CA LEU A 245 7.45 -7.81 -0.11
C LEU A 245 6.19 -8.42 -0.75
N TRP A 246 6.20 -9.71 -1.13
CA TRP A 246 5.02 -10.36 -1.70
C TRP A 246 3.81 -10.33 -0.77
N ALA A 247 4.01 -10.51 0.53
CA ALA A 247 2.94 -10.38 1.52
C ALA A 247 2.39 -8.95 1.56
N TYR A 248 3.27 -7.95 1.60
CA TYR A 248 2.88 -6.53 1.64
C TYR A 248 2.12 -6.07 0.39
N ILE A 249 2.51 -6.55 -0.79
CA ILE A 249 1.87 -6.22 -2.07
C ILE A 249 0.74 -7.19 -2.46
N GLY A 250 0.36 -8.13 -1.61
CA GLY A 250 -0.73 -9.07 -1.84
C GLY A 250 -0.49 -10.09 -2.96
N LEU A 251 0.76 -10.45 -3.20
CA LEU A 251 1.15 -11.51 -4.13
C LEU A 251 1.58 -12.80 -3.41
N ALA A 252 1.66 -12.82 -2.07
CA ALA A 252 1.92 -14.02 -1.31
C ALA A 252 0.70 -14.94 -1.29
N LEU A 253 0.95 -16.25 -1.28
CA LEU A 253 -0.08 -17.25 -1.06
C LEU A 253 -0.46 -17.26 0.43
N GLN A 254 -1.74 -17.32 0.69
CA GLN A 254 -2.26 -17.58 2.02
C GLN A 254 -2.49 -19.09 2.16
N THR A 255 -1.70 -19.71 3.01
CA THR A 255 -1.81 -21.14 3.31
C THR A 255 -2.41 -21.34 4.68
N HIS A 256 -3.31 -22.28 4.81
CA HIS A 256 -3.84 -22.74 6.08
C HIS A 256 -3.60 -24.24 6.17
N THR A 257 -2.74 -24.62 7.07
CA THR A 257 -2.45 -26.02 7.38
C THR A 257 -2.70 -26.29 8.86
N SER A 258 -3.56 -27.21 9.16
CA SER A 258 -3.64 -27.87 10.46
C SER A 258 -3.03 -29.26 10.35
N GLY A 259 -2.27 -29.69 11.34
CA GLY A 259 -1.66 -31.04 11.35
C GLY A 259 -0.44 -31.17 10.45
N GLU A 260 0.51 -30.22 10.56
CA GLU A 260 1.81 -30.29 9.83
C GLU A 260 2.66 -31.50 10.25
N TYR A 261 2.43 -32.02 11.44
CA TYR A 261 3.16 -33.16 11.98
C TYR A 261 2.19 -34.23 12.48
N ARG A 262 2.61 -35.50 12.39
CA ARG A 262 1.93 -36.66 12.93
C ARG A 262 2.92 -37.58 13.59
N PHE A 263 2.51 -38.25 14.64
CA PHE A 263 3.29 -39.35 15.21
C PHE A 263 3.08 -40.60 14.39
N GLU A 264 4.17 -41.20 13.94
CA GLU A 264 4.16 -42.45 13.22
C GLU A 264 5.25 -43.37 13.85
N ARG A 265 4.80 -44.47 14.45
CA ARG A 265 5.68 -45.41 15.18
C ARG A 265 6.57 -44.72 16.25
N GLY A 266 6.00 -43.86 17.06
CA GLY A 266 6.68 -43.11 18.12
C GLY A 266 7.61 -41.96 17.66
N GLN A 267 7.68 -41.70 16.35
CA GLN A 267 8.49 -40.60 15.80
C GLN A 267 7.60 -39.49 15.22
N LEU A 268 7.98 -38.25 15.47
CA LEU A 268 7.34 -37.08 14.91
C LEU A 268 7.72 -36.92 13.43
N LYS A 269 6.78 -37.17 12.52
CA LYS A 269 7.01 -37.03 11.08
C LYS A 269 6.16 -35.89 10.51
N ARG A 270 6.76 -35.16 9.57
CA ARG A 270 6.01 -34.12 8.85
C ARG A 270 4.92 -34.74 7.97
N SER A 271 3.71 -34.25 8.10
CA SER A 271 2.58 -34.73 7.26
C SER A 271 2.83 -34.40 5.79
N LYS A 272 2.64 -35.37 4.90
CA LYS A 272 2.71 -35.18 3.44
C LYS A 272 1.44 -34.53 2.85
N LYS A 273 0.47 -34.09 3.70
CA LYS A 273 -0.73 -33.40 3.21
C LYS A 273 -0.34 -32.16 2.41
N ALA A 274 -0.92 -32.03 1.22
CA ALA A 274 -0.77 -30.85 0.39
C ALA A 274 -1.25 -29.61 1.15
N LEU A 275 -0.47 -28.52 1.08
CA LEU A 275 -0.82 -27.24 1.68
C LEU A 275 -2.17 -26.75 1.11
N ALA A 276 -3.16 -26.55 1.98
CA ALA A 276 -4.42 -25.93 1.57
C ALA A 276 -4.17 -24.44 1.26
N ILE A 277 -4.19 -24.09 -0.04
CA ILE A 277 -4.02 -22.71 -0.51
C ILE A 277 -5.38 -22.06 -0.56
N ARG A 278 -5.60 -21.01 0.25
CA ARG A 278 -6.83 -20.20 0.27
C ARG A 278 -6.77 -18.95 -0.62
N GLY A 279 -5.85 -18.90 -1.57
CA GLY A 279 -5.66 -17.78 -2.49
C GLY A 279 -4.56 -16.81 -2.07
N LEU A 280 -4.71 -15.54 -2.40
CA LEU A 280 -3.72 -14.50 -2.09
C LEU A 280 -4.10 -13.76 -0.82
N ASN A 281 -3.07 -13.24 -0.11
CA ASN A 281 -3.25 -12.38 1.05
C ASN A 281 -4.20 -11.21 0.73
N ARG A 282 -5.25 -11.04 1.54
CA ARG A 282 -6.28 -9.99 1.38
C ARG A 282 -5.87 -8.67 2.01
N ASN A 283 -5.12 -8.69 3.11
CA ASN A 283 -4.62 -7.47 3.76
C ASN A 283 -3.28 -7.05 3.12
N HIS A 284 -3.35 -6.13 2.15
CA HIS A 284 -2.19 -5.72 1.35
C HIS A 284 -2.36 -4.31 0.77
N ASN A 285 -1.27 -3.77 0.22
CA ASN A 285 -1.30 -2.53 -0.55
C ASN A 285 -1.83 -2.78 -1.97
N HIS A 286 -3.07 -2.34 -2.24
CA HIS A 286 -3.76 -2.56 -3.51
C HIS A 286 -3.07 -1.86 -4.70
N ASP A 287 -2.54 -0.66 -4.50
CA ASP A 287 -1.90 0.11 -5.56
C ASP A 287 -0.62 -0.59 -6.04
N LEU A 288 0.22 -1.04 -5.11
CA LEU A 288 1.41 -1.82 -5.45
C LEU A 288 1.09 -3.15 -6.13
N LYS A 289 0.05 -3.85 -5.68
CA LYS A 289 -0.43 -5.07 -6.36
C LYS A 289 -0.78 -4.79 -7.81
N ASN A 290 -1.53 -3.71 -8.06
CA ASN A 290 -1.95 -3.31 -9.39
C ASN A 290 -0.75 -2.91 -10.27
N ILE A 291 0.25 -2.22 -9.71
CA ILE A 291 1.48 -1.86 -10.43
C ILE A 291 2.20 -3.13 -10.92
N PHE A 292 2.44 -4.11 -10.04
CA PHE A 292 3.16 -5.33 -10.43
C PHE A 292 2.33 -6.25 -11.34
N LYS A 293 1.02 -6.36 -11.13
CA LYS A 293 0.14 -7.08 -12.05
C LYS A 293 0.09 -6.42 -13.43
N GLY A 294 -0.02 -5.10 -13.48
CA GLY A 294 0.02 -4.34 -14.73
C GLY A 294 1.37 -4.45 -15.44
N ALA A 295 2.48 -4.46 -14.70
CA ALA A 295 3.81 -4.71 -15.26
C ALA A 295 3.90 -6.11 -15.87
N ALA A 296 3.42 -7.14 -15.18
CA ALA A 296 3.41 -8.52 -15.66
C ALA A 296 2.48 -8.71 -16.88
N THR A 297 1.32 -8.07 -16.91
CA THR A 297 0.41 -8.13 -18.06
C THR A 297 1.05 -7.51 -19.30
N TRP A 298 1.69 -6.35 -19.14
CA TRP A 298 2.43 -5.70 -20.24
C TRP A 298 3.60 -6.57 -20.71
N ALA A 299 4.39 -7.11 -19.78
CA ALA A 299 5.55 -7.94 -20.09
C ALA A 299 5.21 -9.26 -20.78
N ALA A 300 4.07 -9.86 -20.45
CA ALA A 300 3.58 -11.07 -21.13
C ALA A 300 3.12 -10.82 -22.58
N ALA A 301 2.70 -9.58 -22.89
CA ALA A 301 2.25 -9.19 -24.24
C ALA A 301 3.38 -8.68 -25.14
N ASN A 302 4.46 -8.14 -24.58
CA ASN A 302 5.53 -7.49 -25.32
C ASN A 302 6.82 -8.32 -25.32
N SER A 303 7.53 -8.35 -26.42
CA SER A 303 8.79 -9.09 -26.57
C SER A 303 9.82 -8.69 -25.51
N GLY A 304 10.59 -9.66 -25.04
CA GLY A 304 11.64 -9.45 -24.05
C GLY A 304 11.80 -10.61 -23.06
N PRO A 305 12.76 -10.52 -22.13
CA PRO A 305 13.13 -11.62 -21.24
C PRO A 305 11.99 -12.08 -20.33
N PHE A 306 11.08 -11.20 -19.96
CA PHE A 306 9.92 -11.54 -19.16
C PHE A 306 8.82 -12.27 -19.95
N LYS A 307 8.68 -12.00 -21.25
CA LYS A 307 7.78 -12.76 -22.12
C LYS A 307 8.26 -14.20 -22.23
N ASN A 308 9.55 -14.40 -22.49
CA ASN A 308 10.15 -15.73 -22.57
C ASN A 308 9.94 -16.54 -21.26
N PHE A 309 10.10 -15.87 -20.10
CA PHE A 309 9.81 -16.49 -18.80
C PHE A 309 8.32 -16.87 -18.67
N TYR A 310 7.40 -16.00 -19.10
CA TYR A 310 5.96 -16.26 -19.09
C TYR A 310 5.60 -17.46 -19.97
N GLU A 311 6.10 -17.48 -21.21
CA GLU A 311 5.85 -18.55 -22.18
C GLU A 311 6.41 -19.90 -21.68
N ALA A 312 7.60 -19.90 -21.09
CA ALA A 312 8.16 -21.10 -20.46
C ALA A 312 7.29 -21.62 -19.30
N CYS A 313 6.68 -20.75 -18.50
CA CYS A 313 5.71 -21.16 -17.48
C CYS A 313 4.46 -21.81 -18.07
N VAL A 314 3.93 -21.23 -19.16
CA VAL A 314 2.74 -21.76 -19.84
C VAL A 314 3.06 -23.10 -20.51
N ALA A 315 4.20 -23.23 -21.19
CA ALA A 315 4.66 -24.45 -21.83
C ALA A 315 4.82 -25.62 -20.84
N ARG A 316 5.17 -25.32 -19.57
CA ARG A 316 5.20 -26.30 -18.49
C ARG A 316 3.82 -26.62 -17.88
N GLY A 317 2.73 -26.22 -18.52
CA GLY A 317 1.37 -26.52 -18.09
C GLY A 317 0.78 -25.55 -17.07
N THR A 318 1.45 -24.43 -16.74
CA THR A 318 0.88 -23.43 -15.82
C THR A 318 -0.23 -22.65 -16.53
N LYS A 319 -1.42 -22.58 -15.95
CA LYS A 319 -2.54 -21.80 -16.49
C LYS A 319 -2.14 -20.34 -16.73
N PRO A 320 -2.51 -19.70 -17.86
CA PRO A 320 -2.03 -18.36 -18.25
C PRO A 320 -2.20 -17.28 -17.17
N HIS A 321 -3.29 -17.28 -16.41
CA HIS A 321 -3.51 -16.33 -15.33
C HIS A 321 -2.58 -16.57 -14.12
N LEU A 322 -2.21 -17.82 -13.83
CA LEU A 322 -1.24 -18.18 -12.79
C LEU A 322 0.19 -17.87 -13.25
N ALA A 323 0.52 -18.11 -14.52
CA ALA A 323 1.80 -17.74 -15.11
C ALA A 323 2.04 -16.21 -15.01
N ARG A 324 1.00 -15.37 -15.31
CA ARG A 324 1.08 -13.92 -15.10
C ARG A 324 1.29 -13.54 -13.64
N LEU A 325 0.66 -14.25 -12.70
CA LEU A 325 0.86 -14.02 -11.28
C LEU A 325 2.28 -14.38 -10.83
N THR A 326 2.83 -15.49 -11.35
CA THR A 326 4.22 -15.91 -11.12
C THR A 326 5.19 -14.87 -11.67
N LEU A 327 4.92 -14.36 -12.88
CA LEU A 327 5.70 -13.25 -13.46
C LEU A 327 5.65 -11.99 -12.61
N ALA A 328 4.47 -11.60 -12.09
CA ALA A 328 4.35 -10.44 -11.20
C ALA A 328 5.21 -10.59 -9.94
N ARG A 329 5.24 -11.78 -9.33
CA ARG A 329 6.13 -12.10 -8.20
C ARG A 329 7.61 -12.00 -8.58
N LYS A 330 7.95 -12.48 -9.77
CA LYS A 330 9.32 -12.44 -10.28
C LYS A 330 9.78 -11.01 -10.49
N ILE A 331 8.96 -10.17 -11.14
CA ILE A 331 9.25 -8.73 -11.34
C ILE A 331 9.42 -8.04 -9.97
N ALA A 332 8.54 -8.29 -9.01
CA ALA A 332 8.65 -7.70 -7.68
C ALA A 332 9.94 -8.12 -6.95
N ALA A 333 10.34 -9.39 -7.05
CA ALA A 333 11.59 -9.87 -6.47
C ALA A 333 12.83 -9.24 -7.10
N ILE A 334 12.82 -9.07 -8.43
CA ILE A 334 13.90 -8.40 -9.19
C ILE A 334 13.95 -6.92 -8.80
N THR A 335 12.80 -6.24 -8.72
CA THR A 335 12.71 -4.84 -8.28
C THR A 335 13.38 -4.66 -6.90
N LEU A 336 13.06 -5.53 -5.95
CA LEU A 336 13.67 -5.49 -4.62
C LEU A 336 15.18 -5.72 -4.66
N LEU A 337 15.64 -6.67 -5.46
CA LEU A 337 17.05 -7.02 -5.58
C LEU A 337 17.86 -5.89 -6.23
N VAL A 338 17.40 -5.39 -7.37
CA VAL A 338 18.01 -4.29 -8.11
C VAL A 338 18.11 -3.06 -7.23
N TRP A 339 17.04 -2.72 -6.53
CA TRP A 339 17.01 -1.55 -5.66
C TRP A 339 17.95 -1.69 -4.45
N LYS A 340 17.97 -2.86 -3.78
CA LYS A 340 18.88 -3.10 -2.64
C LYS A 340 20.35 -3.08 -3.00
N LYS A 341 20.70 -3.63 -4.16
CA LYS A 341 22.09 -3.75 -4.60
C LYS A 341 22.59 -2.50 -5.35
N GLY A 342 21.70 -1.60 -5.75
CA GLY A 342 22.06 -0.49 -6.63
C GLY A 342 22.58 -0.96 -8.02
N ALA A 343 22.34 -2.23 -8.37
CA ALA A 343 22.88 -2.87 -9.57
C ALA A 343 21.90 -2.81 -10.73
N CYS A 344 22.42 -2.80 -11.97
CA CYS A 344 21.59 -2.84 -13.18
C CYS A 344 20.80 -4.15 -13.29
N PHE A 345 19.71 -4.10 -14.04
CA PHE A 345 18.95 -5.29 -14.41
C PHE A 345 19.78 -6.19 -15.33
N ASP A 346 19.87 -7.47 -15.01
CA ASP A 346 20.57 -8.49 -15.77
C ASP A 346 19.56 -9.55 -16.26
N ALA A 347 19.40 -9.65 -17.58
CA ALA A 347 18.48 -10.57 -18.22
C ALA A 347 18.96 -12.02 -18.17
N GLU A 348 20.27 -12.26 -18.14
CA GLU A 348 20.84 -13.62 -18.13
C GLU A 348 20.52 -14.36 -16.83
N ARG A 349 20.52 -13.64 -15.70
CA ARG A 349 20.08 -14.20 -14.41
C ARG A 349 18.62 -14.63 -14.39
N LEU A 350 17.81 -14.10 -15.31
CA LEU A 350 16.42 -14.53 -15.46
C LEU A 350 16.35 -15.89 -16.16
N LYS A 351 17.17 -16.14 -17.17
CA LYS A 351 17.23 -17.39 -17.92
C LYS A 351 17.64 -18.57 -17.04
N GLN A 352 18.69 -18.40 -16.23
CA GLN A 352 19.19 -19.45 -15.32
C GLN A 352 18.15 -19.92 -14.27
N GLN A 353 17.12 -19.14 -13.99
CA GLN A 353 16.08 -19.48 -13.02
C GLN A 353 14.78 -19.97 -13.69
N ALA A 354 14.72 -19.98 -15.01
CA ALA A 354 13.60 -20.48 -15.79
C ALA A 354 13.83 -21.92 -16.28
N ALA A 355 15.06 -22.35 -16.33
CA ALA A 355 15.48 -23.75 -16.52
C ALA A 355 15.35 -24.53 -15.20
#